data_686a5af5de957019825e8675b741c6df
#
_entry.id   686a5af5de957019825e8675b741c6df
#
_cell.length_a   1.000
_cell.length_b   1.000
_cell.length_c   1.000
_cell.angle_alpha   90.00
_cell.angle_beta   90.00
_cell.angle_gamma   90.00
#
_symmetry.space_group_name_H-M   'P 1'
#
loop_
_entity.id
_entity.type
_entity.pdbx_description
1 polymer ?
#
loop_
_entity_poly.entity_id
_entity_poly.type
_entity_poly.pdbx_seq_one_letter_code
_entity_poly.pdbx_strand_id
1 'polypeptide(L)'
;MQPSTRTLPAWVIATSLISYSNAAIVDNSACVSSTFSFPEILGAKLIDVTANEVHNYSTSSILPGTDIPARAAIDFCNATVTYTHPGWNDTINVSLWLPLKGWNGRLLGVGGGGFAASFGYVYQTAAVDKGFVAVATDSGHVSGQAAATDPSPWATTSPGNLNLPLIEDFASRTLGELSTIAKHATKEYFGNGPS
;
A
#
# COMPACT_ATOMS: atom_id res chain seq x y z
N MET A 1 22.32 54.14 -57.96
CA MET A 1 21.29 53.11 -57.73
C MET A 1 21.96 51.90 -57.08
N GLN A 2 21.82 51.70 -55.74
CA GLN A 2 22.34 50.55 -55.05
C GLN A 2 21.20 49.58 -54.78
N PRO A 3 21.35 48.25 -54.95
CA PRO A 3 20.32 47.29 -54.59
C PRO A 3 20.36 46.95 -53.10
N SER A 4 19.22 47.07 -52.45
CA SER A 4 18.96 46.70 -51.07
C SER A 4 18.88 45.17 -50.92
N THR A 5 19.80 44.56 -50.19
CA THR A 5 19.73 43.16 -49.81
C THR A 5 18.89 43.01 -48.50
N ARG A 6 17.70 42.46 -48.68
CA ARG A 6 16.86 42.03 -47.51
C ARG A 6 17.35 40.68 -46.99
N THR A 7 17.85 40.66 -45.78
CA THR A 7 18.13 39.42 -45.01
C THR A 7 16.83 38.90 -44.39
N LEU A 8 16.49 37.63 -44.67
CA LEU A 8 15.36 36.92 -44.05
C LEU A 8 15.77 36.42 -42.67
N PRO A 9 14.91 36.44 -41.63
CA PRO A 9 15.24 35.92 -40.33
C PRO A 9 15.21 34.38 -40.33
N ALA A 10 16.25 33.78 -39.74
CA ALA A 10 16.32 32.34 -39.49
C ALA A 10 15.33 31.95 -38.39
N TRP A 11 14.38 31.10 -38.74
CA TRP A 11 13.48 30.47 -37.73
C TRP A 11 14.25 29.42 -36.98
N VAL A 12 14.46 29.63 -35.67
CA VAL A 12 15.00 28.65 -34.77
C VAL A 12 13.88 27.68 -34.43
N ILE A 13 13.96 26.46 -34.97
CA ILE A 13 13.06 25.37 -34.60
C ILE A 13 13.60 24.80 -33.25
N ALA A 14 12.94 25.13 -32.16
CA ALA A 14 13.20 24.52 -30.84
C ALA A 14 12.59 23.11 -30.84
N THR A 15 13.41 22.09 -31.04
CA THR A 15 13.01 20.69 -30.81
C THR A 15 12.94 20.43 -29.31
N SER A 16 11.72 20.38 -28.76
CA SER A 16 11.49 19.91 -27.41
C SER A 16 11.76 18.39 -27.31
N LEU A 17 12.82 18.00 -26.63
CA LEU A 17 13.08 16.62 -26.28
C LEU A 17 12.07 16.20 -25.21
N ILE A 18 11.05 15.45 -25.62
CA ILE A 18 10.13 14.78 -24.70
C ILE A 18 10.93 13.63 -24.09
N SER A 19 11.35 13.79 -22.85
CA SER A 19 11.94 12.70 -22.06
C SER A 19 10.84 11.72 -21.69
N TYR A 20 10.77 10.59 -22.40
CA TYR A 20 9.98 9.45 -21.94
C TYR A 20 10.69 8.87 -20.71
N SER A 21 10.09 9.04 -19.54
CA SER A 21 10.50 8.29 -18.36
C SER A 21 10.18 6.82 -18.60
N ASN A 22 11.21 6.00 -18.81
CA ASN A 22 11.06 4.56 -18.83
C ASN A 22 10.52 4.13 -17.46
N ALA A 23 9.28 3.66 -17.40
CA ALA A 23 8.82 2.90 -16.25
C ALA A 23 9.78 1.72 -16.10
N ALA A 24 10.44 1.63 -14.97
CA ALA A 24 11.35 0.53 -14.67
C ALA A 24 10.55 -0.78 -14.81
N ILE A 25 11.07 -1.70 -15.65
CA ILE A 25 10.55 -3.07 -15.70
C ILE A 25 10.99 -3.68 -14.37
N VAL A 26 10.04 -3.91 -13.47
CA VAL A 26 10.30 -4.61 -12.21
C VAL A 26 10.59 -6.06 -12.55
N ASP A 27 11.77 -6.54 -12.18
CA ASP A 27 12.12 -7.95 -12.29
C ASP A 27 11.27 -8.72 -11.26
N ASN A 28 10.52 -9.75 -11.71
CA ASN A 28 9.70 -10.59 -10.86
C ASN A 28 10.48 -11.31 -9.74
N SER A 29 11.82 -11.35 -9.84
CA SER A 29 12.68 -11.87 -8.78
C SER A 29 12.62 -11.05 -7.47
N ALA A 30 12.08 -9.84 -7.50
CA ALA A 30 11.98 -8.96 -6.34
C ALA A 30 10.83 -9.31 -5.36
N CYS A 31 9.86 -10.16 -5.75
CA CYS A 31 8.74 -10.56 -4.87
C CYS A 31 9.10 -11.74 -3.97
N VAL A 32 10.07 -11.53 -3.10
CA VAL A 32 10.52 -12.50 -2.09
C VAL A 32 10.69 -11.79 -0.75
N SER A 33 10.57 -12.53 0.36
CA SER A 33 10.64 -11.94 1.71
C SER A 33 11.92 -11.15 1.95
N SER A 34 13.06 -11.58 1.40
CA SER A 34 14.36 -10.90 1.54
C SER A 34 14.44 -9.53 0.82
N THR A 35 13.48 -9.21 -0.05
CA THR A 35 13.38 -7.88 -0.67
C THR A 35 12.94 -6.81 0.32
N PHE A 36 12.21 -7.21 1.36
CA PHE A 36 11.58 -6.28 2.29
C PHE A 36 12.26 -6.32 3.65
N SER A 37 12.83 -5.21 4.07
CA SER A 37 13.35 -5.03 5.42
C SER A 37 12.34 -4.27 6.29
N PHE A 38 12.48 -4.41 7.61
CA PHE A 38 11.67 -3.65 8.54
C PHE A 38 12.33 -2.30 8.83
N PRO A 39 11.66 -1.18 8.61
CA PRO A 39 12.22 0.14 8.92
C PRO A 39 12.39 0.31 10.43
N GLU A 40 13.26 1.22 10.85
CA GLU A 40 13.39 1.58 12.24
C GLU A 40 12.12 2.31 12.72
N ILE A 41 11.37 1.64 13.62
CA ILE A 41 10.16 2.16 14.26
C ILE A 41 10.35 2.03 15.77
N LEU A 42 10.31 3.18 16.46
CA LEU A 42 10.52 3.21 17.91
C LEU A 42 9.45 2.40 18.65
N GLY A 43 9.90 1.42 19.43
CA GLY A 43 9.04 0.57 20.23
C GLY A 43 8.41 -0.60 19.47
N ALA A 44 8.66 -0.76 18.16
CA ALA A 44 8.20 -1.89 17.38
C ALA A 44 9.32 -2.91 17.13
N LYS A 45 8.96 -4.18 17.01
CA LYS A 45 9.88 -5.28 16.72
C LYS A 45 9.29 -6.19 15.65
N LEU A 46 10.07 -6.41 14.58
CA LEU A 46 9.72 -7.35 13.53
C LEU A 46 9.54 -8.77 14.10
N ILE A 47 8.50 -9.45 13.65
CA ILE A 47 8.27 -10.88 13.86
C ILE A 47 8.61 -11.64 12.58
N ASP A 48 8.00 -11.25 11.45
CA ASP A 48 8.16 -11.97 10.17
C ASP A 48 7.87 -11.07 8.97
N VAL A 49 8.40 -11.47 7.81
CA VAL A 49 8.06 -10.93 6.49
C VAL A 49 7.80 -12.08 5.55
N THR A 50 6.64 -12.09 4.94
CA THR A 50 6.31 -13.02 3.85
C THR A 50 6.09 -12.26 2.56
N ALA A 51 6.47 -12.85 1.42
CA ALA A 51 6.16 -12.28 0.10
C ALA A 51 6.05 -13.39 -0.94
N ASN A 52 5.07 -13.26 -1.84
CA ASN A 52 4.88 -14.16 -2.99
C ASN A 52 4.12 -13.44 -4.10
N GLU A 53 4.39 -13.84 -5.34
CA GLU A 53 3.61 -13.39 -6.48
C GLU A 53 2.21 -14.03 -6.49
N VAL A 54 1.23 -13.23 -6.85
CA VAL A 54 -0.15 -13.66 -7.09
C VAL A 54 -0.53 -13.28 -8.52
N HIS A 55 -0.97 -14.26 -9.29
CA HIS A 55 -1.34 -14.09 -10.69
C HIS A 55 -2.81 -14.41 -10.91
N ASN A 56 -3.42 -13.74 -11.89
CA ASN A 56 -4.82 -13.93 -12.28
C ASN A 56 -5.81 -13.82 -11.11
N TYR A 57 -5.50 -12.99 -10.13
CA TYR A 57 -6.40 -12.78 -9.00
C TYR A 57 -7.70 -12.14 -9.45
N SER A 58 -8.81 -12.68 -8.97
CA SER A 58 -10.16 -12.20 -9.29
C SER A 58 -10.97 -12.00 -8.03
N THR A 59 -11.78 -10.95 -8.01
CA THR A 59 -12.76 -10.73 -6.96
C THR A 59 -14.06 -10.20 -7.54
N SER A 60 -15.17 -10.58 -6.94
CA SER A 60 -16.47 -9.96 -7.18
C SER A 60 -16.67 -8.78 -6.24
N SER A 61 -17.53 -7.83 -6.59
CA SER A 61 -17.98 -6.81 -5.66
C SER A 61 -18.66 -7.49 -4.46
N ILE A 62 -18.09 -7.32 -3.27
CA ILE A 62 -18.51 -8.09 -2.09
C ILE A 62 -19.29 -7.23 -1.11
N LEU A 63 -19.09 -5.92 -1.15
CA LEU A 63 -19.81 -5.01 -0.26
C LEU A 63 -21.09 -4.55 -0.93
N PRO A 64 -22.27 -4.99 -0.44
CA PRO A 64 -23.55 -4.49 -0.92
C PRO A 64 -23.61 -2.97 -0.81
N GLY A 65 -24.00 -2.29 -1.87
CA GLY A 65 -24.10 -0.83 -1.92
C GLY A 65 -22.78 -0.10 -2.19
N THR A 66 -21.72 -0.81 -2.58
CA THR A 66 -20.50 -0.17 -3.08
C THR A 66 -20.44 -0.29 -4.61
N ASP A 67 -19.95 0.79 -5.26
CA ASP A 67 -19.70 0.80 -6.70
C ASP A 67 -18.31 0.19 -7.05
N ILE A 68 -17.79 -0.70 -6.21
CA ILE A 68 -16.53 -1.40 -6.50
C ILE A 68 -16.85 -2.52 -7.47
N PRO A 69 -16.48 -2.40 -8.74
CA PRO A 69 -16.78 -3.42 -9.73
C PRO A 69 -15.94 -4.67 -9.50
N ALA A 70 -16.44 -5.81 -10.00
CA ALA A 70 -15.66 -7.03 -10.07
C ALA A 70 -14.33 -6.79 -10.80
N ARG A 71 -13.28 -7.44 -10.33
CA ARG A 71 -11.95 -7.41 -10.92
C ARG A 71 -11.50 -8.82 -11.28
N ALA A 72 -10.80 -8.93 -12.37
CA ALA A 72 -10.25 -10.20 -12.84
C ALA A 72 -8.85 -10.00 -13.43
N ALA A 73 -8.03 -11.05 -13.33
CA ALA A 73 -6.69 -11.11 -13.91
C ALA A 73 -5.74 -10.01 -13.40
N ILE A 74 -5.77 -9.75 -12.09
CA ILE A 74 -4.84 -8.80 -11.44
C ILE A 74 -3.60 -9.55 -10.97
N ASP A 75 -2.43 -9.02 -11.32
CA ASP A 75 -1.13 -9.57 -10.93
C ASP A 75 -0.42 -8.64 -9.95
N PHE A 76 -0.01 -9.16 -8.80
CA PHE A 76 0.68 -8.35 -7.78
C PHE A 76 1.60 -9.20 -6.92
N CYS A 77 2.59 -8.54 -6.32
CA CYS A 77 3.35 -9.08 -5.21
C CYS A 77 2.56 -8.88 -3.93
N ASN A 78 2.21 -9.97 -3.26
CA ASN A 78 1.56 -9.97 -1.96
C ASN A 78 2.62 -10.09 -0.88
N ALA A 79 2.93 -9.01 -0.19
CA ALA A 79 3.84 -9.01 0.94
C ALA A 79 3.07 -8.73 2.24
N THR A 80 3.48 -9.39 3.32
CA THR A 80 2.96 -9.13 4.67
C THR A 80 4.11 -8.92 5.62
N VAL A 81 4.07 -7.82 6.35
CA VAL A 81 5.00 -7.51 7.45
C VAL A 81 4.24 -7.71 8.76
N THR A 82 4.74 -8.63 9.58
CA THR A 82 4.18 -8.93 10.91
C THR A 82 5.13 -8.39 11.99
N TYR A 83 4.63 -7.60 12.92
CA TYR A 83 5.41 -7.01 13.99
C TYR A 83 4.61 -6.91 15.29
N THR A 84 5.27 -6.52 16.38
CA THR A 84 4.69 -6.39 17.73
C THR A 84 5.31 -5.21 18.46
N HIS A 85 4.63 -4.72 19.49
CA HIS A 85 5.19 -3.81 20.49
C HIS A 85 5.54 -4.62 21.74
N PRO A 86 6.85 -4.83 22.03
CA PRO A 86 7.27 -5.61 23.20
C PRO A 86 6.61 -5.14 24.50
N GLY A 87 5.89 -6.06 25.17
CA GLY A 87 5.15 -5.79 26.38
C GLY A 87 3.67 -5.48 26.20
N TRP A 88 3.18 -5.33 24.96
CA TRP A 88 1.76 -5.03 24.68
C TRP A 88 0.92 -6.27 24.39
N ASN A 89 1.58 -7.41 24.13
CA ASN A 89 0.92 -8.66 23.74
C ASN A 89 0.02 -8.51 22.51
N ASP A 90 0.48 -7.73 21.57
CA ASP A 90 -0.12 -7.48 20.25
C ASP A 90 0.63 -8.26 19.15
N THR A 91 -0.02 -8.41 18.02
CA THR A 91 0.58 -8.89 16.78
C THR A 91 -0.11 -8.19 15.64
N ILE A 92 0.64 -7.35 14.93
CA ILE A 92 0.09 -6.47 13.90
C ILE A 92 0.56 -6.95 12.53
N ASN A 93 -0.36 -7.04 11.59
CA ASN A 93 -0.08 -7.37 10.20
C ASN A 93 -0.30 -6.15 9.31
N VAL A 94 0.70 -5.85 8.50
CA VAL A 94 0.62 -4.89 7.40
C VAL A 94 0.66 -5.66 6.09
N SER A 95 -0.45 -5.63 5.37
CA SER A 95 -0.59 -6.23 4.04
C SER A 95 -0.23 -5.21 2.97
N LEU A 96 0.68 -5.58 2.06
CA LEU A 96 1.13 -4.75 0.94
C LEU A 96 0.89 -5.52 -0.36
N TRP A 97 0.11 -4.94 -1.26
CA TRP A 97 -0.08 -5.45 -2.61
C TRP A 97 0.59 -4.51 -3.59
N LEU A 98 1.68 -4.97 -4.20
CA LEU A 98 2.51 -4.17 -5.10
C LEU A 98 2.26 -4.67 -6.54
N PRO A 99 1.79 -3.81 -7.47
CA PRO A 99 1.55 -4.22 -8.85
C PRO A 99 2.81 -4.82 -9.49
N LEU A 100 2.71 -6.00 -10.12
CA LEU A 100 3.84 -6.56 -10.89
C LEU A 100 4.15 -5.72 -12.13
N LYS A 101 3.15 -5.00 -12.64
CA LYS A 101 3.29 -4.13 -13.82
C LYS A 101 2.45 -2.86 -13.65
N GLY A 102 2.90 -1.76 -14.25
CA GLY A 102 2.09 -0.55 -14.36
C GLY A 102 1.92 0.23 -13.05
N TRP A 103 2.87 0.15 -12.12
CA TRP A 103 2.84 1.02 -10.95
C TRP A 103 2.83 2.49 -11.36
N ASN A 104 1.89 3.25 -10.81
CA ASN A 104 1.65 4.66 -11.16
C ASN A 104 2.47 5.65 -10.32
N GLY A 105 3.46 5.17 -9.53
CA GLY A 105 4.29 6.01 -8.64
C GLY A 105 3.62 6.36 -7.32
N ARG A 106 2.43 5.84 -7.02
CA ARG A 106 1.62 6.24 -5.86
C ARG A 106 1.32 5.05 -4.95
N LEU A 107 1.06 5.37 -3.67
CA LEU A 107 0.65 4.45 -2.64
C LEU A 107 -0.73 4.85 -2.11
N LEU A 108 -1.58 3.86 -1.84
CA LEU A 108 -2.90 4.05 -1.28
C LEU A 108 -3.08 3.18 -0.02
N GLY A 109 -3.25 3.83 1.14
CA GLY A 109 -3.72 3.16 2.35
C GLY A 109 -5.22 2.91 2.24
N VAL A 110 -5.64 1.67 2.46
CA VAL A 110 -7.06 1.29 2.47
C VAL A 110 -7.49 0.93 3.89
N GLY A 111 -8.52 1.58 4.36
CA GLY A 111 -9.06 1.40 5.70
C GLY A 111 -10.30 0.52 5.74
N GLY A 112 -10.91 0.50 6.90
CA GLY A 112 -12.19 -0.16 7.16
C GLY A 112 -13.29 0.84 7.48
N GLY A 113 -14.16 0.47 8.42
CA GLY A 113 -15.25 1.30 8.91
C GLY A 113 -15.78 0.76 10.22
N GLY A 114 -16.42 1.63 11.01
CA GLY A 114 -16.79 1.28 12.38
C GLY A 114 -15.55 0.95 13.20
N PHE A 115 -15.50 -0.26 13.76
CA PHE A 115 -14.36 -0.74 14.55
C PHE A 115 -13.45 -1.73 13.80
N ALA A 116 -13.62 -1.88 12.49
CA ALA A 116 -12.69 -2.64 11.67
C ALA A 116 -11.57 -1.73 11.15
N ALA A 117 -10.32 -2.10 11.36
CA ALA A 117 -9.17 -1.36 10.87
C ALA A 117 -9.09 -1.38 9.33
N SER A 118 -9.48 -2.50 8.71
CA SER A 118 -9.48 -2.66 7.27
C SER A 118 -10.57 -3.62 6.81
N PHE A 119 -11.11 -3.39 5.62
CA PHE A 119 -11.89 -4.38 4.87
C PHE A 119 -11.03 -5.16 3.86
N GLY A 120 -9.71 -4.95 3.90
CA GLY A 120 -8.69 -5.77 3.25
C GLY A 120 -8.80 -5.83 1.73
N TYR A 121 -8.80 -7.04 1.22
CA TYR A 121 -8.59 -7.38 -0.19
C TYR A 121 -9.53 -6.67 -1.19
N VAL A 122 -10.75 -6.32 -0.81
CA VAL A 122 -11.71 -5.68 -1.73
C VAL A 122 -11.19 -4.32 -2.20
N TYR A 123 -10.77 -3.48 -1.24
CA TYR A 123 -10.24 -2.16 -1.56
C TYR A 123 -8.82 -2.23 -2.10
N GLN A 124 -8.00 -3.17 -1.61
CA GLN A 124 -6.65 -3.40 -2.15
C GLN A 124 -6.71 -3.79 -3.62
N THR A 125 -7.67 -4.66 -4.00
CA THR A 125 -7.87 -5.06 -5.40
C THR A 125 -8.18 -3.85 -6.29
N ALA A 126 -9.10 -2.98 -5.86
CA ALA A 126 -9.46 -1.79 -6.62
C ALA A 126 -8.29 -0.79 -6.76
N ALA A 127 -7.43 -0.72 -5.75
CA ALA A 127 -6.25 0.14 -5.77
C ALA A 127 -5.15 -0.42 -6.71
N VAL A 128 -4.84 -1.71 -6.61
CA VAL A 128 -3.84 -2.37 -7.48
C VAL A 128 -4.27 -2.33 -8.95
N ASP A 129 -5.55 -2.56 -9.26
CA ASP A 129 -6.09 -2.46 -10.60
C ASP A 129 -5.87 -1.07 -11.26
N LYS A 130 -5.75 -0.04 -10.44
CA LYS A 130 -5.42 1.33 -10.87
C LYS A 130 -3.93 1.65 -10.80
N GLY A 131 -3.09 0.66 -10.56
CA GLY A 131 -1.65 0.79 -10.48
C GLY A 131 -1.11 1.38 -9.18
N PHE A 132 -1.90 1.47 -8.12
CA PHE A 132 -1.38 1.89 -6.81
C PHE A 132 -0.72 0.71 -6.10
N VAL A 133 0.32 0.98 -5.29
CA VAL A 133 0.64 0.10 -4.18
C VAL A 133 -0.48 0.23 -3.16
N ALA A 134 -1.14 -0.88 -2.84
CA ALA A 134 -2.26 -0.89 -1.90
C ALA A 134 -1.84 -1.48 -0.56
N VAL A 135 -2.08 -0.76 0.54
CA VAL A 135 -1.67 -1.19 1.86
C VAL A 135 -2.81 -1.13 2.86
N ALA A 136 -2.83 -2.10 3.77
CA ALA A 136 -3.81 -2.22 4.84
C ALA A 136 -3.16 -2.75 6.11
N THR A 137 -3.73 -2.46 7.27
CA THR A 137 -3.36 -3.08 8.55
C THR A 137 -4.58 -3.69 9.23
N ASP A 138 -4.37 -4.73 10.03
CA ASP A 138 -5.37 -5.28 10.93
C ASP A 138 -5.37 -4.59 12.32
N SER A 139 -4.40 -3.69 12.56
CA SER A 139 -4.21 -3.01 13.84
C SER A 139 -4.11 -3.96 15.04
N GLY A 140 -3.61 -5.19 14.82
CA GLY A 140 -3.43 -6.19 15.86
C GLY A 140 -4.71 -6.88 16.34
N HIS A 141 -5.83 -6.68 15.66
CA HIS A 141 -7.11 -7.33 16.01
C HIS A 141 -7.85 -7.86 14.78
N VAL A 142 -8.89 -8.66 15.02
CA VAL A 142 -9.71 -9.23 13.94
C VAL A 142 -10.28 -8.12 13.07
N SER A 143 -10.03 -8.23 11.77
CA SER A 143 -10.54 -7.32 10.74
C SER A 143 -11.76 -7.90 10.04
N GLY A 144 -12.45 -7.06 9.25
CA GLY A 144 -13.60 -7.45 8.46
C GLY A 144 -14.92 -6.97 9.02
N GLN A 145 -16.01 -7.36 8.36
CA GLN A 145 -17.34 -6.78 8.62
C GLN A 145 -17.89 -7.08 10.01
N ALA A 146 -17.60 -8.25 10.58
CA ALA A 146 -18.02 -8.59 11.93
C ALA A 146 -17.37 -7.70 13.00
N ALA A 147 -16.09 -7.36 12.83
CA ALA A 147 -15.38 -6.46 13.73
C ALA A 147 -15.87 -5.01 13.63
N ALA A 148 -16.53 -4.63 12.56
CA ALA A 148 -16.99 -3.25 12.35
C ALA A 148 -18.10 -2.81 13.31
N THR A 149 -18.86 -3.75 13.88
CA THR A 149 -20.04 -3.46 14.69
C THR A 149 -19.85 -3.61 16.19
N ASP A 150 -18.87 -4.43 16.62
CA ASP A 150 -18.62 -4.70 18.05
C ASP A 150 -17.12 -4.72 18.34
N PRO A 151 -16.60 -3.74 19.10
CA PRO A 151 -15.20 -3.71 19.51
C PRO A 151 -14.91 -4.59 20.74
N SER A 152 -15.91 -5.07 21.47
CA SER A 152 -15.74 -5.75 22.76
C SER A 152 -14.76 -6.92 22.71
N PRO A 153 -14.69 -7.74 21.63
CA PRO A 153 -13.79 -8.89 21.58
C PRO A 153 -12.29 -8.53 21.63
N TRP A 154 -11.92 -7.33 21.24
CA TRP A 154 -10.51 -6.89 21.23
C TRP A 154 -10.25 -5.65 22.10
N ALA A 155 -11.24 -4.76 22.25
CA ALA A 155 -11.08 -3.52 23.01
C ALA A 155 -11.18 -3.72 24.54
N THR A 156 -11.52 -4.92 25.00
CA THR A 156 -11.56 -5.24 26.44
C THR A 156 -10.74 -6.49 26.76
N THR A 157 -10.08 -6.49 27.91
CA THR A 157 -9.39 -7.65 28.47
C THR A 157 -10.31 -8.50 29.36
N SER A 158 -11.32 -7.88 29.94
CA SER A 158 -12.40 -8.48 30.71
C SER A 158 -13.54 -7.47 30.90
N PRO A 159 -14.73 -7.86 31.37
CA PRO A 159 -15.83 -6.92 31.59
C PRO A 159 -15.40 -5.71 32.42
N GLY A 160 -15.54 -4.50 31.85
CA GLY A 160 -15.17 -3.23 32.49
C GLY A 160 -13.69 -2.85 32.41
N ASN A 161 -12.82 -3.69 31.87
CA ASN A 161 -11.40 -3.41 31.73
C ASN A 161 -11.00 -3.26 30.27
N LEU A 162 -10.50 -2.09 29.90
CA LEU A 162 -10.10 -1.75 28.54
C LEU A 162 -8.75 -2.39 28.19
N ASN A 163 -8.63 -2.85 26.94
CA ASN A 163 -7.37 -3.24 26.32
C ASN A 163 -6.73 -2.00 25.68
N LEU A 164 -6.10 -1.17 26.50
CA LEU A 164 -5.52 0.10 26.04
C LEU A 164 -4.49 -0.06 24.92
N PRO A 165 -3.59 -1.07 24.92
CA PRO A 165 -2.69 -1.30 23.79
C PRO A 165 -3.42 -1.43 22.44
N LEU A 166 -4.37 -2.34 22.31
CA LEU A 166 -5.09 -2.53 21.05
C LEU A 166 -5.99 -1.34 20.68
N ILE A 167 -6.49 -0.60 21.68
CA ILE A 167 -7.23 0.64 21.41
C ILE A 167 -6.29 1.71 20.83
N GLU A 168 -5.08 1.87 21.34
CA GLU A 168 -4.08 2.80 20.81
C GLU A 168 -3.62 2.38 19.41
N ASP A 169 -3.39 1.09 19.17
CA ASP A 169 -3.06 0.55 17.87
C ASP A 169 -4.14 0.89 16.85
N PHE A 170 -5.39 0.60 17.16
CA PHE A 170 -6.52 0.91 16.28
C PHE A 170 -6.70 2.41 16.05
N ALA A 171 -6.58 3.23 17.10
CA ALA A 171 -6.93 4.65 17.03
C ALA A 171 -5.89 5.49 16.28
N SER A 172 -4.59 5.15 16.36
CA SER A 172 -3.55 6.02 15.82
C SER A 172 -2.22 5.35 15.46
N ARG A 173 -1.67 4.51 16.35
CA ARG A 173 -0.29 4.05 16.25
C ARG A 173 -0.02 3.30 14.95
N THR A 174 -0.79 2.26 14.67
CA THR A 174 -0.57 1.41 13.49
C THR A 174 -0.77 2.14 12.17
N LEU A 175 -1.54 3.22 12.13
CA LEU A 175 -1.70 4.03 10.92
C LEU A 175 -0.42 4.79 10.56
N GLY A 176 0.28 5.34 11.55
CA GLY A 176 1.58 5.97 11.36
C GLY A 176 2.65 4.97 10.94
N GLU A 177 2.68 3.82 11.59
CA GLU A 177 3.61 2.72 11.33
C GLU A 177 3.35 2.09 9.96
N LEU A 178 2.08 1.85 9.60
CA LEU A 178 1.66 1.44 8.26
C LEU A 178 2.26 2.34 7.18
N SER A 179 2.15 3.66 7.36
CA SER A 179 2.69 4.63 6.41
C SER A 179 4.20 4.52 6.27
N THR A 180 4.91 4.32 7.37
CA THR A 180 6.38 4.17 7.40
C THR A 180 6.81 2.87 6.70
N ILE A 181 6.21 1.74 7.09
CA ILE A 181 6.48 0.42 6.51
C ILE A 181 6.17 0.42 5.01
N ALA A 182 5.02 0.94 4.62
CA ALA A 182 4.57 0.92 3.25
C ALA A 182 5.45 1.76 2.31
N LYS A 183 5.87 2.95 2.73
CA LYS A 183 6.79 3.79 1.96
C LYS A 183 8.16 3.14 1.82
N HIS A 184 8.65 2.53 2.91
CA HIS A 184 9.92 1.82 2.92
C HIS A 184 9.89 0.62 1.97
N ALA A 185 8.93 -0.27 2.11
CA ALA A 185 8.76 -1.45 1.26
C ALA A 185 8.54 -1.09 -0.22
N THR A 186 7.77 -0.03 -0.50
CA THR A 186 7.58 0.47 -1.87
C THR A 186 8.90 0.90 -2.49
N LYS A 187 9.75 1.61 -1.72
CA LYS A 187 11.07 2.03 -2.18
C LYS A 187 12.00 0.85 -2.44
N GLU A 188 11.98 -0.16 -1.57
CA GLU A 188 12.79 -1.37 -1.74
C GLU A 188 12.38 -2.16 -2.98
N TYR A 189 11.08 -2.29 -3.22
CA TYR A 189 10.54 -3.07 -4.33
C TYR A 189 10.72 -2.40 -5.69
N PHE A 190 10.45 -1.09 -5.79
CA PHE A 190 10.50 -0.35 -7.06
C PHE A 190 11.78 0.46 -7.25
N GLY A 191 12.68 0.51 -6.27
CA GLY A 191 13.88 1.35 -6.30
C GLY A 191 13.59 2.83 -6.02
N ASN A 192 12.33 3.25 -6.05
CA ASN A 192 11.90 4.63 -5.79
C ASN A 192 10.72 4.64 -4.82
N GLY A 193 10.69 5.66 -3.94
CA GLY A 193 9.54 5.87 -3.05
C GLY A 193 8.31 6.39 -3.80
N PRO A 194 7.11 6.30 -3.18
CA PRO A 194 5.90 6.88 -3.74
C PRO A 194 5.98 8.41 -3.72
N SER A 195 5.40 9.04 -4.76
CA SER A 195 5.30 10.51 -4.94
C SER A 195 4.08 11.09 -4.23
#